data_ecde78a5d88de4014f038ddb4638f954
#
_entry.id   ecde78a5d88de4014f038ddb4638f954
#
_cell.length_a   1.000
_cell.length_b   1.000
_cell.length_c   1.000
_cell.angle_alpha   90.00
_cell.angle_beta   90.00
_cell.angle_gamma   90.00
#
_symmetry.space_group_name_H-M   'P 1'
#
loop_
_entity.id
_entity.type
_entity.pdbx_description
1 polymer ?
#
loop_
_entity_poly.entity_id
_entity_poly.type
_entity_poly.pdbx_seq_one_letter_code
_entity_poly.pdbx_strand_id
1 'polypeptide(L)'
;SKFSIEFNVQGDFHNSDVPHIDFTEYFTKYTSGLLPSFFVESINDEIFMFGGMGNIVKMSMVDGTVQEVKTNLNQIIQDQEYTSIVKGSDYSSRMGLRDSSFDEKNNLILITAIKKDFAKNCFTLGVLSAEFNTANLDFSWVYNIDDCYENFNSHHAGGRIKEFNGGYLLT
;
A
#
# COMPACT_ATOMS: atom_id res chain seq x y z
N SER A 1 9.32 -12.30 -18.68
CA SER A 1 9.32 -10.98 -19.33
C SER A 1 9.77 -9.94 -18.32
N LYS A 2 10.89 -9.28 -18.64
CA LYS A 2 11.38 -8.16 -17.81
C LYS A 2 10.49 -6.94 -18.06
N PHE A 3 9.83 -6.44 -17.06
CA PHE A 3 9.22 -5.10 -17.11
C PHE A 3 10.29 -4.09 -16.68
N SER A 4 10.71 -3.22 -17.59
CA SER A 4 11.43 -2.00 -17.25
C SER A 4 10.42 -0.87 -17.24
N ILE A 5 10.30 -0.15 -16.13
CA ILE A 5 9.55 1.10 -16.08
C ILE A 5 10.58 2.21 -16.35
N GLU A 6 10.54 2.78 -17.54
CA GLU A 6 11.25 4.02 -17.84
C GLU A 6 10.38 5.19 -17.41
N PHE A 7 10.83 5.93 -16.42
CA PHE A 7 10.23 7.23 -16.12
C PHE A 7 10.83 8.27 -17.05
N ASN A 8 10.10 8.69 -18.09
CA ASN A 8 10.41 9.87 -18.86
C ASN A 8 9.97 11.10 -18.07
N VAL A 9 10.86 11.66 -17.28
CA VAL A 9 10.67 12.98 -16.68
C VAL A 9 11.08 14.01 -17.74
N GLN A 10 10.10 14.63 -18.42
CA GLN A 10 10.34 15.81 -19.22
C GLN A 10 10.55 17.02 -18.31
N GLY A 11 11.79 17.29 -18.01
CA GLY A 11 12.26 18.49 -17.32
C GLY A 11 13.77 18.54 -17.48
N ASP A 12 14.31 19.75 -17.69
CA ASP A 12 15.75 20.00 -17.76
C ASP A 12 16.43 19.70 -16.41
N PHE A 13 16.52 18.44 -16.07
CA PHE A 13 17.42 17.98 -15.02
C PHE A 13 18.77 17.70 -15.68
N HIS A 14 19.70 18.62 -15.54
CA HIS A 14 21.10 18.38 -15.82
C HIS A 14 21.56 17.17 -15.01
N ASN A 15 21.91 16.12 -15.74
CA ASN A 15 22.82 15.02 -15.44
C ASN A 15 23.35 14.99 -14.00
N SER A 16 22.52 14.68 -13.05
CA SER A 16 22.95 14.29 -11.71
C SER A 16 22.72 12.80 -11.61
N ASP A 17 23.70 12.08 -11.12
CA ASP A 17 23.70 10.66 -10.86
C ASP A 17 22.54 10.26 -9.94
N VAL A 18 21.33 10.20 -10.51
CA VAL A 18 20.21 9.54 -9.82
C VAL A 18 20.55 8.06 -9.86
N PRO A 19 20.76 7.40 -8.72
CA PRO A 19 21.09 6.00 -8.70
C PRO A 19 19.96 5.23 -9.42
N HIS A 20 20.34 4.49 -10.44
CA HIS A 20 19.44 3.62 -11.18
C HIS A 20 19.11 2.44 -10.27
N ILE A 21 17.94 2.46 -9.64
CA ILE A 21 17.51 1.38 -8.77
C ILE A 21 16.83 0.33 -9.62
N ASP A 22 17.41 -0.86 -9.70
CA ASP A 22 16.76 -2.01 -10.30
C ASP A 22 15.71 -2.58 -9.34
N PHE A 23 14.51 -2.04 -9.43
CA PHE A 23 13.37 -2.52 -8.65
C PHE A 23 12.99 -3.96 -8.97
N THR A 24 13.46 -4.53 -10.06
CA THR A 24 13.06 -5.86 -10.55
C THR A 24 13.36 -6.95 -9.54
N GLU A 25 14.50 -6.88 -8.86
CA GLU A 25 14.93 -7.91 -7.90
C GLU A 25 14.06 -7.91 -6.64
N TYR A 26 13.67 -6.75 -6.16
CA TYR A 26 12.79 -6.62 -4.98
C TYR A 26 11.35 -7.02 -5.29
N PHE A 27 10.85 -6.69 -6.48
CA PHE A 27 9.47 -6.99 -6.90
C PHE A 27 9.23 -8.48 -7.15
N THR A 28 10.15 -9.19 -7.76
CA THR A 28 9.98 -10.62 -8.06
C THR A 28 9.98 -11.49 -6.81
N LYS A 29 10.64 -11.08 -5.74
CA LYS A 29 10.69 -11.81 -4.47
C LYS A 29 9.33 -11.79 -3.74
N TYR A 30 8.53 -10.74 -3.93
CA TYR A 30 7.29 -10.48 -3.17
C TYR A 30 6.00 -10.62 -3.98
N THR A 31 6.08 -10.89 -5.27
CA THR A 31 4.92 -10.95 -6.17
C THR A 31 4.68 -12.34 -6.72
N SER A 32 4.48 -13.33 -5.86
CA SER A 32 4.10 -14.67 -6.31
C SER A 32 2.71 -14.68 -6.98
N GLY A 33 2.66 -14.22 -8.23
CA GLY A 33 1.51 -14.37 -9.13
C GLY A 33 0.41 -13.32 -9.03
N LEU A 34 0.53 -12.30 -8.19
CA LEU A 34 -0.43 -11.20 -8.09
C LEU A 34 0.15 -9.94 -8.76
N LEU A 35 -0.68 -9.20 -9.49
CA LEU A 35 -0.28 -7.89 -10.02
C LEU A 35 0.00 -6.96 -8.84
N PRO A 36 1.20 -6.37 -8.75
CA PRO A 36 1.53 -5.52 -7.63
C PRO A 36 0.74 -4.22 -7.69
N SER A 37 -0.04 -3.94 -6.66
CA SER A 37 -0.45 -2.57 -6.36
C SER A 37 0.62 -1.96 -5.48
N PHE A 38 0.99 -0.70 -5.77
CA PHE A 38 1.98 0.02 -4.98
C PHE A 38 1.46 1.38 -4.62
N PHE A 39 1.79 1.79 -3.40
CA PHE A 39 1.60 3.14 -2.93
C PHE A 39 2.94 3.66 -2.44
N VAL A 40 3.19 4.93 -2.66
CA VAL A 40 4.47 5.56 -2.37
C VAL A 40 4.23 6.81 -1.55
N GLU A 41 4.93 6.91 -0.43
CA GLU A 41 4.97 8.09 0.42
C GLU A 41 6.42 8.58 0.55
N SER A 42 6.62 9.87 0.35
CA SER A 42 7.90 10.53 0.63
C SER A 42 7.84 11.13 2.03
N ILE A 43 8.67 10.64 2.93
CA ILE A 43 8.67 11.03 4.34
C ILE A 43 10.11 11.35 4.72
N ASN A 44 10.40 12.61 5.01
CA ASN A 44 11.76 13.11 5.21
C ASN A 44 12.64 12.81 3.97
N ASP A 45 13.80 12.22 4.19
CA ASP A 45 14.75 11.83 3.13
C ASP A 45 14.58 10.35 2.73
N GLU A 46 13.43 9.76 2.95
CA GLU A 46 13.13 8.37 2.62
C GLU A 46 11.87 8.26 1.75
N ILE A 47 11.87 7.31 0.83
CA ILE A 47 10.70 6.91 0.05
C ILE A 47 10.21 5.58 0.61
N PHE A 48 8.99 5.56 1.12
CA PHE A 48 8.31 4.34 1.57
C PHE A 48 7.44 3.79 0.45
N MET A 49 7.57 2.50 0.18
CA MET A 49 6.81 1.78 -0.83
C MET A 49 5.99 0.68 -0.15
N PHE A 50 4.67 0.78 -0.28
CA PHE A 50 3.71 -0.16 0.30
C PHE A 50 3.20 -1.10 -0.79
N GLY A 51 3.57 -2.36 -0.72
CA GLY A 51 3.05 -3.39 -1.61
C GLY A 51 1.63 -3.78 -1.26
N GLY A 52 0.80 -4.08 -2.26
CA GLY A 52 -0.62 -4.39 -2.08
C GLY A 52 -0.92 -5.55 -1.13
N MET A 53 0.05 -6.44 -0.91
CA MET A 53 -0.03 -7.55 0.05
C MET A 53 0.55 -7.23 1.42
N GLY A 54 0.89 -5.97 1.68
CA GLY A 54 1.30 -5.51 3.00
C GLY A 54 2.80 -5.51 3.27
N ASN A 55 3.64 -5.76 2.28
CA ASN A 55 5.08 -5.57 2.45
C ASN A 55 5.42 -4.09 2.40
N ILE A 56 6.43 -3.68 3.15
CA ILE A 56 6.90 -2.31 3.15
C ILE A 56 8.41 -2.31 2.93
N VAL A 57 8.84 -1.48 1.98
CA VAL A 57 10.25 -1.24 1.69
C VAL A 57 10.48 0.26 1.75
N LYS A 58 11.60 0.69 2.28
CA LYS A 58 12.02 2.09 2.26
C LYS A 58 13.32 2.26 1.51
N MET A 59 13.47 3.40 0.86
CA MET A 59 14.66 3.80 0.13
C MET A 59 15.14 5.15 0.62
N SER A 60 16.41 5.25 0.97
CA SER A 60 17.07 6.52 1.26
C SER A 60 17.24 7.35 -0.02
N MET A 61 16.79 8.59 -0.01
CA MET A 61 17.03 9.54 -1.11
C MET A 61 18.46 10.08 -1.13
N VAL A 62 19.24 9.86 -0.06
CA VAL A 62 20.62 10.35 0.04
C VAL A 62 21.61 9.44 -0.69
N ASP A 63 21.46 8.13 -0.51
CA ASP A 63 22.44 7.16 -1.03
C ASP A 63 21.80 5.99 -1.81
N GLY A 64 20.47 5.99 -1.93
CA GLY A 64 19.72 4.95 -2.65
C GLY A 64 19.66 3.60 -1.95
N THR A 65 20.10 3.48 -0.69
CA THR A 65 19.99 2.21 0.05
C THR A 65 18.54 1.81 0.25
N VAL A 66 18.24 0.52 0.03
CA VAL A 66 16.90 -0.05 0.16
C VAL A 66 16.87 -1.01 1.32
N GLN A 67 15.84 -0.90 2.16
CA GLN A 67 15.65 -1.72 3.35
C GLN A 67 14.18 -2.16 3.50
N GLU A 68 13.97 -3.38 3.99
CA GLU A 68 12.65 -3.81 4.44
C GLU A 68 12.30 -3.13 5.76
N VAL A 69 11.05 -2.68 5.86
CA VAL A 69 10.48 -2.17 7.12
C VAL A 69 9.71 -3.30 7.79
N LYS A 70 10.04 -3.57 9.05
CA LYS A 70 9.30 -4.56 9.82
C LYS A 70 7.86 -4.10 10.02
N THR A 71 6.89 -4.98 9.75
CA THR A 71 5.47 -4.66 9.87
C THR A 71 4.62 -5.90 10.10
N ASN A 72 3.44 -5.72 10.70
CA ASN A 72 2.40 -6.73 10.80
C ASN A 72 1.38 -6.63 9.65
N LEU A 73 1.53 -5.67 8.74
CA LEU A 73 0.54 -5.36 7.72
C LEU A 73 0.25 -6.53 6.78
N ASN A 74 1.28 -7.30 6.41
CA ASN A 74 1.11 -8.47 5.57
C ASN A 74 0.24 -9.56 6.24
N GLN A 75 0.36 -9.74 7.56
CA GLN A 75 -0.47 -10.68 8.31
C GLN A 75 -1.92 -10.18 8.35
N ILE A 76 -2.13 -8.89 8.65
CA ILE A 76 -3.47 -8.29 8.64
C ILE A 76 -4.15 -8.50 7.28
N ILE A 77 -3.42 -8.33 6.17
CA ILE A 77 -3.96 -8.52 4.82
C ILE A 77 -4.25 -9.99 4.53
N GLN A 78 -3.37 -10.91 4.93
CA GLN A 78 -3.59 -12.34 4.77
C GLN A 78 -4.82 -12.82 5.56
N ASP A 79 -5.02 -12.32 6.76
CA ASP A 79 -6.14 -12.67 7.63
C ASP A 79 -7.52 -12.29 7.03
N GLN A 80 -7.55 -11.42 5.99
CA GLN A 80 -8.81 -11.09 5.31
C GLN A 80 -9.30 -12.19 4.36
N GLU A 81 -8.51 -13.22 4.11
CA GLU A 81 -8.86 -14.40 3.29
C GLU A 81 -9.40 -14.06 1.89
N TYR A 82 -8.84 -13.06 1.24
CA TYR A 82 -9.30 -12.61 -0.09
C TYR A 82 -9.36 -13.73 -1.13
N THR A 83 -8.48 -14.72 -1.04
CA THR A 83 -8.40 -15.85 -1.97
C THR A 83 -9.58 -16.79 -1.87
N SER A 84 -10.32 -16.79 -0.74
CA SER A 84 -11.49 -17.66 -0.55
C SER A 84 -12.69 -17.26 -1.42
N ILE A 85 -12.69 -16.04 -1.97
CA ILE A 85 -13.87 -15.41 -2.58
C ILE A 85 -13.76 -15.34 -4.08
N VAL A 86 -12.56 -15.29 -4.61
CA VAL A 86 -12.33 -15.12 -6.05
C VAL A 86 -11.67 -16.36 -6.63
N LYS A 87 -12.44 -17.39 -6.87
CA LYS A 87 -11.98 -18.54 -7.63
C LYS A 87 -11.76 -18.12 -9.08
N GLY A 88 -10.50 -18.00 -9.48
CA GLY A 88 -10.11 -18.06 -10.89
C GLY A 88 -10.12 -16.76 -11.67
N SER A 89 -10.04 -15.59 -11.06
CA SER A 89 -9.95 -14.33 -11.80
C SER A 89 -8.86 -13.40 -11.27
N ASP A 90 -8.41 -12.47 -12.12
CA ASP A 90 -7.45 -11.40 -11.81
C ASP A 90 -7.92 -10.42 -10.72
N TYR A 91 -9.07 -10.67 -10.11
CA TYR A 91 -9.69 -9.80 -9.12
C TYR A 91 -8.98 -9.84 -7.76
N SER A 92 -8.35 -10.96 -7.41
CA SER A 92 -7.61 -11.08 -6.14
C SER A 92 -6.46 -10.08 -6.04
N SER A 93 -5.86 -9.71 -7.17
CA SER A 93 -4.77 -8.73 -7.24
C SER A 93 -5.17 -7.30 -6.88
N ARG A 94 -6.47 -7.02 -6.88
CA ARG A 94 -7.03 -5.70 -6.56
C ARG A 94 -7.66 -5.63 -5.18
N MET A 95 -7.68 -6.73 -4.48
CA MET A 95 -7.96 -6.79 -3.05
C MET A 95 -6.72 -6.34 -2.28
N GLY A 96 -6.83 -6.13 -1.00
CA GLY A 96 -5.72 -5.67 -0.18
C GLY A 96 -5.67 -4.16 -0.04
N LEU A 97 -4.47 -3.59 -0.08
CA LEU A 97 -4.25 -2.16 0.11
C LEU A 97 -4.80 -1.34 -1.06
N ARG A 98 -5.36 -0.17 -0.75
CA ARG A 98 -5.99 0.71 -1.73
C ARG A 98 -5.33 2.06 -1.86
N ASP A 99 -4.78 2.60 -0.77
CA ASP A 99 -4.03 3.85 -0.75
C ASP A 99 -3.24 3.99 0.55
N SER A 100 -2.29 4.92 0.57
CA SER A 100 -1.56 5.34 1.75
C SER A 100 -1.60 6.86 1.92
N SER A 101 -1.39 7.34 3.12
CA SER A 101 -1.22 8.76 3.41
C SER A 101 -0.40 8.92 4.69
N PHE A 102 0.59 9.80 4.66
CA PHE A 102 1.32 10.21 5.85
C PHE A 102 0.70 11.47 6.44
N ASP A 103 0.32 11.40 7.71
CA ASP A 103 -0.11 12.53 8.52
C ASP A 103 1.06 13.01 9.36
N GLU A 104 1.77 14.01 8.84
CA GLU A 104 2.96 14.57 9.49
C GLU A 104 2.62 15.17 10.85
N LYS A 105 1.47 15.84 10.99
CA LYS A 105 1.06 16.52 12.21
C LYS A 105 0.86 15.56 13.37
N ASN A 106 0.27 14.41 13.12
CA ASN A 106 -0.02 13.39 14.13
C ASN A 106 1.01 12.26 14.12
N ASN A 107 2.01 12.32 13.23
CA ASN A 107 3.04 11.30 13.06
C ASN A 107 2.45 9.90 12.80
N LEU A 108 1.47 9.82 11.90
CA LEU A 108 0.76 8.58 11.58
C LEU A 108 0.89 8.22 10.11
N ILE A 109 1.03 6.93 9.83
CA ILE A 109 0.75 6.39 8.51
C ILE A 109 -0.65 5.80 8.51
N LEU A 110 -1.46 6.24 7.55
CA LEU A 110 -2.78 5.72 7.29
C LEU A 110 -2.76 4.89 6.02
N ILE A 111 -3.43 3.75 6.06
CA ILE A 111 -3.56 2.86 4.90
C ILE A 111 -5.02 2.47 4.78
N THR A 112 -5.57 2.62 3.59
CA THR A 112 -6.88 2.06 3.29
C THR A 112 -6.73 0.65 2.72
N ALA A 113 -7.59 -0.24 3.16
CA ALA A 113 -7.60 -1.62 2.70
C ALA A 113 -9.02 -2.20 2.70
N ILE A 114 -9.21 -3.21 1.87
CA ILE A 114 -10.44 -3.99 1.93
C ILE A 114 -10.42 -4.82 3.22
N LYS A 115 -11.50 -4.73 3.98
CA LYS A 115 -11.70 -5.47 5.23
C LYS A 115 -12.84 -6.46 5.09
N LYS A 116 -12.64 -7.68 5.55
CA LYS A 116 -13.68 -8.69 5.63
C LYS A 116 -14.43 -8.58 6.96
N ASP A 117 -15.74 -8.49 6.91
CA ASP A 117 -16.61 -8.72 8.06
C ASP A 117 -16.98 -10.21 8.06
N PHE A 118 -16.31 -10.98 8.90
CA PHE A 118 -16.51 -12.44 8.99
C PHE A 118 -17.89 -12.81 9.52
N ALA A 119 -18.47 -11.97 10.36
CA ALA A 119 -19.79 -12.23 10.94
C ALA A 119 -20.90 -12.11 9.89
N LYS A 120 -20.77 -11.15 9.00
CA LYS A 120 -21.72 -10.88 7.90
C LYS A 120 -21.33 -11.55 6.59
N ASN A 121 -20.11 -12.11 6.51
CA ASN A 121 -19.52 -12.67 5.28
C ASN A 121 -19.54 -11.71 4.09
N CYS A 122 -19.14 -10.49 4.31
CA CYS A 122 -19.11 -9.40 3.31
C CYS A 122 -17.84 -8.59 3.41
N PHE A 123 -17.62 -7.67 2.48
CA PHE A 123 -16.45 -6.79 2.45
C PHE A 123 -16.82 -5.33 2.57
N THR A 124 -15.99 -4.60 3.26
CA THR A 124 -16.06 -3.15 3.40
C THR A 124 -14.70 -2.52 3.16
N LEU A 125 -14.64 -1.22 3.03
CA LEU A 125 -13.40 -0.46 3.05
C LEU A 125 -13.07 -0.07 4.49
N GLY A 126 -11.86 -0.36 4.91
CA GLY A 126 -11.35 0.02 6.24
C GLY A 126 -10.12 0.90 6.16
N VAL A 127 -9.79 1.51 7.28
CA VAL A 127 -8.57 2.30 7.48
C VAL A 127 -7.74 1.66 8.59
N LEU A 128 -6.48 1.43 8.27
CA LEU A 128 -5.43 1.02 9.19
C LEU A 128 -4.59 2.23 9.54
N SER A 129 -4.07 2.27 10.76
CA SER A 129 -3.14 3.29 11.23
C SER A 129 -1.97 2.68 11.97
N ALA A 130 -0.79 3.25 11.77
CA ALA A 130 0.39 2.98 12.57
C ALA A 130 1.06 4.30 12.98
N GLU A 131 1.61 4.38 14.18
CA GLU A 131 2.54 5.46 14.53
C GLU A 131 3.79 5.32 13.67
N PHE A 132 4.22 6.44 13.06
CA PHE A 132 5.36 6.41 12.15
C PHE A 132 6.66 6.14 12.88
N ASN A 133 7.32 5.08 12.47
CA ASN A 133 8.66 4.70 12.89
C ASN A 133 9.39 4.08 11.70
N THR A 134 10.59 4.55 11.40
CA THR A 134 11.36 4.13 10.23
C THR A 134 11.82 2.67 10.26
N ALA A 135 11.82 2.02 11.42
CA ALA A 135 12.27 0.65 11.60
C ALA A 135 11.13 -0.37 11.74
N ASN A 136 9.98 0.07 12.27
CA ASN A 136 8.84 -0.81 12.54
C ASN A 136 7.53 -0.05 12.43
N LEU A 137 6.59 -0.59 11.66
CA LEU A 137 5.25 -0.05 11.49
C LEU A 137 4.23 -1.11 11.93
N ASP A 138 3.61 -0.88 13.07
CA ASP A 138 2.62 -1.79 13.66
C ASP A 138 1.21 -1.24 13.48
N PHE A 139 0.48 -1.81 12.52
CA PHE A 139 -0.83 -1.33 12.11
C PHE A 139 -1.96 -1.94 12.91
N SER A 140 -3.02 -1.14 13.10
CA SER A 140 -4.30 -1.62 13.60
C SER A 140 -5.45 -0.97 12.85
N TRP A 141 -6.61 -1.65 12.78
CA TRP A 141 -7.83 -1.08 12.21
C TRP A 141 -8.37 0.03 13.11
N VAL A 142 -8.56 1.23 12.55
CA VAL A 142 -9.06 2.40 13.28
C VAL A 142 -10.44 2.84 12.80
N TYR A 143 -10.81 2.48 11.57
CA TYR A 143 -12.11 2.83 10.99
C TYR A 143 -12.53 1.80 9.95
N ASN A 144 -13.83 1.66 9.73
CA ASN A 144 -14.40 1.00 8.57
C ASN A 144 -15.73 1.66 8.18
N ILE A 145 -16.03 1.61 6.89
CA ILE A 145 -17.33 2.04 6.37
C ILE A 145 -18.39 1.04 6.83
N ASP A 146 -19.57 1.53 7.19
CA ASP A 146 -20.67 0.69 7.68
C ASP A 146 -21.28 -0.20 6.59
N ASP A 147 -21.22 0.27 5.33
CA ASP A 147 -21.69 -0.50 4.17
C ASP A 147 -20.79 -1.71 3.92
N CYS A 148 -21.43 -2.85 3.76
CA CYS A 148 -20.76 -4.13 3.60
C CYS A 148 -21.39 -4.90 2.43
N TYR A 149 -20.57 -5.35 1.49
CA TYR A 149 -21.00 -5.91 0.22
C TYR A 149 -20.64 -7.39 0.11
N GLU A 150 -21.62 -8.27 -0.04
CA GLU A 150 -21.42 -9.70 -0.25
C GLU A 150 -20.76 -9.99 -1.61
N ASN A 151 -21.17 -9.25 -2.64
CA ASN A 151 -20.61 -9.32 -4.00
C ASN A 151 -19.69 -8.14 -4.26
N PHE A 152 -18.60 -8.07 -3.52
CA PHE A 152 -17.66 -6.97 -3.59
C PHE A 152 -16.96 -6.89 -4.95
N ASN A 153 -17.08 -5.73 -5.61
CA ASN A 153 -16.36 -5.45 -6.84
C ASN A 153 -15.11 -4.62 -6.55
N SER A 154 -13.95 -5.26 -6.52
CA SER A 154 -12.67 -4.61 -6.21
C SER A 154 -12.26 -3.52 -7.20
N HIS A 155 -12.82 -3.49 -8.43
CA HIS A 155 -12.55 -2.44 -9.41
C HIS A 155 -13.14 -1.09 -9.03
N HIS A 156 -14.25 -1.10 -8.28
CA HIS A 156 -15.00 0.09 -7.92
C HIS A 156 -14.94 0.40 -6.42
N ALA A 157 -13.99 -0.20 -5.72
CA ALA A 157 -13.90 -0.10 -4.26
C ALA A 157 -13.48 1.28 -3.75
N GLY A 158 -13.03 2.19 -4.62
CA GLY A 158 -12.49 3.48 -4.18
C GLY A 158 -11.25 3.29 -3.29
N GLY A 159 -11.24 3.98 -2.17
CA GLY A 159 -10.25 3.81 -1.11
C GLY A 159 -9.13 4.83 -1.08
N ARG A 160 -9.23 5.94 -1.82
CA ARG A 160 -8.28 7.04 -1.68
C ARG A 160 -8.47 7.73 -0.34
N ILE A 161 -7.36 8.05 0.33
CA ILE A 161 -7.35 8.77 1.60
C ILE A 161 -6.45 9.99 1.50
N LYS A 162 -6.97 11.15 1.92
CA LYS A 162 -6.19 12.40 1.99
C LYS A 162 -6.61 13.22 3.20
N GLU A 163 -5.64 13.90 3.79
CA GLU A 163 -5.91 14.90 4.81
C GLU A 163 -6.71 16.06 4.21
N PHE A 164 -7.73 16.50 4.90
CA PHE A 164 -8.58 17.61 4.50
C PHE A 164 -9.19 18.31 5.73
N ASN A 165 -8.89 19.60 5.90
CA ASN A 165 -9.45 20.45 6.97
C ASN A 165 -9.33 19.86 8.39
N GLY A 166 -8.21 19.24 8.71
CA GLY A 166 -7.95 18.66 10.03
C GLY A 166 -8.64 17.31 10.28
N GLY A 167 -9.17 16.69 9.23
CA GLY A 167 -9.68 15.33 9.20
C GLY A 167 -9.19 14.60 7.96
N TYR A 168 -9.91 13.56 7.55
CA TYR A 168 -9.56 12.77 6.36
C TYR A 168 -10.75 12.65 5.42
N LEU A 169 -10.48 12.83 4.12
CA LEU A 169 -11.40 12.50 3.06
C LEU A 169 -11.10 11.08 2.58
N LEU A 170 -12.12 10.23 2.58
CA LEU A 170 -12.09 8.86 2.08
C LEU A 170 -13.08 8.74 0.92
N THR A 171 -12.62 8.16 -0.25
CA THR A 171 -13.45 8.04 -1.46
C THR A 171 -13.49 6.60 -1.97
#